data_4d5fe9e580e91dd3a70537e371e76842
#
_entry.id   4d5fe9e580e91dd3a70537e371e76842
#
_cell.length_a   1.000
_cell.length_b   1.000
_cell.length_c   1.000
_cell.angle_alpha   90.00
_cell.angle_beta   90.00
_cell.angle_gamma   90.00
#
_symmetry.space_group_name_H-M   'P 1'
#
loop_
_entity.id
_entity.type
_entity.pdbx_description
1 polymer ?
#
loop_
_entity_poly.entity_id
_entity_poly.type
_entity_poly.pdbx_seq_one_letter_code
_entity_poly.pdbx_strand_id
1 'polypeptide(L)'
;MSASLKPGLAGNRDPFAAYICDENALDVLRPVVIELGWQPEKCNKGGLRNAIQSLSVSASPNILMVDLSESGDPLNDINALAEVCEPGTVVIAIGQVNDVRLYRDLLASGIHDYLLKPLSAGMLRDSLNQAQAVFMAPRGGEEEIGRAHV
;
A
#
# COMPACT_ATOMS: atom_id res chain seq x y z
N MET A 1 6.26 20.62 -20.37
CA MET A 1 5.73 20.62 -19.59
C MET A 1 6.08 19.84 -18.66
N SER A 2 5.99 20.07 -17.80
CA SER A 2 6.42 19.33 -16.91
C SER A 2 5.57 18.28 -16.70
N ALA A 3 5.24 17.65 -17.69
CA ALA A 3 4.40 16.56 -17.50
C ALA A 3 4.98 15.59 -16.59
N SER A 4 6.23 15.60 -16.40
CA SER A 4 6.81 14.67 -15.47
C SER A 4 6.54 15.02 -14.06
N LEU A 5 6.02 16.20 -13.78
CA LEU A 5 5.77 16.52 -12.40
C LEU A 5 4.41 16.05 -12.01
N LYS A 6 4.34 15.26 -10.96
CA LYS A 6 3.07 14.77 -10.48
C LYS A 6 2.46 15.74 -9.50
N PRO A 7 1.14 15.88 -9.55
CA PRO A 7 0.45 16.73 -8.60
C PRO A 7 0.68 16.24 -7.20
N GLY A 8 0.79 17.11 -6.27
CA GLY A 8 0.89 16.73 -4.88
C GLY A 8 2.24 16.27 -4.43
N LEU A 9 3.23 16.26 -5.34
CA LEU A 9 4.51 15.81 -4.95
C LEU A 9 5.09 16.65 -3.84
N ALA A 10 4.74 17.88 -3.78
CA ALA A 10 5.31 18.75 -2.78
C ALA A 10 4.55 18.75 -1.49
N GLY A 11 3.99 17.65 -1.12
CA GLY A 11 3.39 17.59 0.19
C GLY A 11 1.91 17.43 0.22
N ASN A 12 1.27 17.41 -0.94
CA ASN A 12 -0.16 17.26 -0.95
C ASN A 12 -0.58 15.86 -1.23
N ARG A 13 0.13 14.89 -0.74
CA ARG A 13 -0.21 13.50 -0.99
C ARG A 13 -1.37 13.08 -0.10
N ASP A 14 -2.22 12.22 -0.63
CA ASP A 14 -3.27 11.63 0.16
C ASP A 14 -2.68 10.75 1.25
N PRO A 15 -3.30 10.67 2.41
CA PRO A 15 -2.79 9.77 3.45
C PRO A 15 -2.98 8.31 3.10
N PHE A 16 -4.00 7.98 2.33
CA PHE A 16 -4.31 6.60 2.04
C PHE A 16 -5.06 6.46 0.72
N ALA A 17 -4.80 5.38 0.02
CA ALA A 17 -5.62 4.96 -1.11
C ALA A 17 -5.55 3.46 -1.22
N ALA A 18 -6.57 2.84 -1.77
CA ALA A 18 -6.64 1.40 -1.93
C ALA A 18 -7.19 1.04 -3.29
N TYR A 19 -6.74 -0.09 -3.83
CA TYR A 19 -7.21 -0.63 -5.10
C TYR A 19 -7.56 -2.08 -4.84
N ILE A 20 -8.87 -2.38 -4.77
CA ILE A 20 -9.39 -3.65 -4.29
C ILE A 20 -10.29 -4.28 -5.36
N CYS A 21 -10.13 -5.58 -5.59
CA CYS A 21 -10.80 -6.24 -6.70
C CYS A 21 -12.25 -6.56 -6.44
N ASP A 22 -12.64 -6.83 -5.19
CA ASP A 22 -14.00 -7.28 -4.94
C ASP A 22 -14.74 -6.45 -3.90
N GLU A 23 -16.05 -6.46 -3.99
CA GLU A 23 -16.86 -5.64 -3.10
C GLU A 23 -16.85 -6.11 -1.67
N ASN A 24 -16.73 -7.43 -1.44
CA ASN A 24 -16.70 -7.91 -0.07
C ASN A 24 -15.52 -7.32 0.70
N ALA A 25 -14.37 -7.28 0.08
CA ALA A 25 -13.20 -6.69 0.72
C ALA A 25 -13.37 -5.19 0.90
N LEU A 26 -13.96 -4.51 -0.08
CA LEU A 26 -14.21 -3.08 0.06
C LEU A 26 -15.19 -2.80 1.19
N ASP A 27 -16.21 -3.66 1.35
CA ASP A 27 -17.19 -3.45 2.40
C ASP A 27 -16.58 -3.57 3.80
N VAL A 28 -15.55 -4.39 3.96
CA VAL A 28 -14.86 -4.50 5.24
C VAL A 28 -13.90 -3.33 5.41
N LEU A 29 -13.28 -2.88 4.34
CA LEU A 29 -12.26 -1.85 4.42
C LEU A 29 -12.82 -0.46 4.65
N ARG A 30 -13.89 -0.09 3.98
CA ARG A 30 -14.41 1.28 4.07
C ARG A 30 -14.69 1.76 5.50
N PRO A 31 -15.35 0.95 6.35
CA PRO A 31 -15.59 1.42 7.71
C PRO A 31 -14.29 1.66 8.49
N VAL A 32 -13.27 0.84 8.26
CA VAL A 32 -12.00 1.01 8.94
C VAL A 32 -11.32 2.29 8.46
N VAL A 33 -11.40 2.58 7.18
CA VAL A 33 -10.84 3.81 6.61
C VAL A 33 -11.49 5.03 7.25
N ILE A 34 -12.82 5.01 7.38
CA ILE A 34 -13.55 6.11 8.01
C ILE A 34 -13.12 6.23 9.47
N GLU A 35 -13.00 5.11 10.16
CA GLU A 35 -12.60 5.11 11.55
C GLU A 35 -11.24 5.75 11.74
N LEU A 36 -10.35 5.58 10.79
CA LEU A 36 -9.00 6.15 10.86
C LEU A 36 -8.95 7.60 10.39
N GLY A 37 -10.09 8.16 9.99
CA GLY A 37 -10.13 9.56 9.57
C GLY A 37 -9.83 9.77 8.12
N TRP A 38 -9.82 8.72 7.32
CA TRP A 38 -9.53 8.85 5.90
C TRP A 38 -10.81 8.80 5.07
N GLN A 39 -10.70 9.14 3.80
CA GLN A 39 -11.87 9.25 2.93
C GLN A 39 -12.18 7.92 2.29
N PRO A 40 -13.39 7.39 2.46
CA PRO A 40 -13.74 6.11 1.84
C PRO A 40 -13.74 6.16 0.32
N GLU A 41 -13.84 7.34 -0.27
CA GLU A 41 -13.77 7.48 -1.72
C GLU A 41 -12.41 7.10 -2.27
N LYS A 42 -11.40 7.02 -1.43
CA LYS A 42 -10.07 6.59 -1.87
C LYS A 42 -9.94 5.09 -1.94
N CYS A 43 -11.01 4.35 -1.61
CA CYS A 43 -11.03 2.92 -1.79
C CYS A 43 -11.59 2.64 -3.18
N ASN A 44 -10.70 2.36 -4.13
CA ASN A 44 -11.07 2.20 -5.53
C ASN A 44 -11.32 0.74 -5.88
N LYS A 45 -12.28 0.49 -6.76
CA LYS A 45 -12.48 -0.85 -7.28
C LYS A 45 -11.42 -1.11 -8.32
N GLY A 46 -10.85 -2.30 -8.31
CA GLY A 46 -9.79 -2.65 -9.24
C GLY A 46 -8.59 -3.15 -8.47
N GLY A 47 -7.64 -3.73 -9.12
CA GLY A 47 -6.53 -4.35 -8.44
C GLY A 47 -5.22 -3.67 -8.71
N LEU A 48 -4.16 -4.45 -8.62
CA LEU A 48 -2.80 -3.95 -8.72
C LEU A 48 -2.56 -3.24 -10.05
N ARG A 49 -3.07 -3.76 -11.15
CA ARG A 49 -2.85 -3.10 -12.42
C ARG A 49 -3.49 -1.74 -12.48
N ASN A 50 -4.67 -1.59 -11.87
CA ASN A 50 -5.32 -0.28 -11.82
C ASN A 50 -4.49 0.69 -11.00
N ALA A 51 -3.87 0.21 -9.93
CA ALA A 51 -3.01 1.05 -9.11
C ALA A 51 -1.82 1.52 -9.93
N ILE A 52 -1.19 0.63 -10.68
CA ILE A 52 -0.03 1.00 -11.48
C ILE A 52 -0.41 2.06 -12.51
N GLN A 53 -1.56 1.88 -13.17
CA GLN A 53 -1.99 2.86 -14.15
C GLN A 53 -2.27 4.21 -13.52
N SER A 54 -3.00 4.24 -12.43
CA SER A 54 -3.33 5.50 -11.78
C SER A 54 -2.11 6.22 -11.27
N LEU A 55 -1.20 5.48 -10.66
CA LEU A 55 -0.06 6.12 -10.02
C LEU A 55 1.06 6.44 -10.96
N SER A 56 0.96 6.01 -12.20
CA SER A 56 1.93 6.44 -13.19
C SER A 56 1.69 7.89 -13.60
N VAL A 57 0.49 8.42 -13.32
CA VAL A 57 0.17 9.81 -13.70
C VAL A 57 -0.25 10.68 -12.52
N SER A 58 -0.27 10.13 -11.31
CA SER A 58 -0.63 10.94 -10.15
C SER A 58 0.26 10.58 -8.98
N ALA A 59 0.27 11.41 -7.96
CA ALA A 59 1.11 11.18 -6.80
C ALA A 59 0.64 9.96 -6.04
N SER A 60 1.57 9.18 -5.51
CA SER A 60 1.19 8.04 -4.69
C SER A 60 0.79 8.51 -3.29
N PRO A 61 -0.11 7.80 -2.63
CA PRO A 61 -0.48 8.18 -1.27
C PRO A 61 0.63 7.81 -0.29
N ASN A 62 0.48 8.22 0.95
CA ASN A 62 1.43 7.84 1.98
C ASN A 62 1.35 6.35 2.26
N ILE A 63 0.14 5.80 2.33
CA ILE A 63 -0.09 4.39 2.56
C ILE A 63 -0.97 3.88 1.42
N LEU A 64 -0.54 2.82 0.77
CA LEU A 64 -1.23 2.28 -0.39
C LEU A 64 -1.56 0.81 -0.15
N MET A 65 -2.82 0.43 -0.34
CA MET A 65 -3.22 -0.96 -0.23
C MET A 65 -3.61 -1.48 -1.60
N VAL A 66 -3.06 -2.61 -2.02
CA VAL A 66 -3.31 -3.14 -3.36
C VAL A 66 -3.69 -4.61 -3.29
N ASP A 67 -4.65 -4.99 -4.11
CA ASP A 67 -5.19 -6.34 -4.15
C ASP A 67 -4.50 -7.12 -5.27
N LEU A 68 -3.85 -8.21 -4.90
CA LEU A 68 -3.13 -9.04 -5.85
C LEU A 68 -3.97 -10.17 -6.43
N SER A 69 -5.24 -10.24 -6.06
CA SER A 69 -6.05 -11.43 -6.37
C SER A 69 -6.14 -11.73 -7.85
N GLU A 70 -6.08 -10.72 -8.70
CA GLU A 70 -6.19 -10.93 -10.13
C GLU A 70 -4.85 -10.84 -10.86
N SER A 71 -3.76 -10.79 -10.12
CA SER A 71 -2.46 -10.69 -10.74
C SER A 71 -1.95 -12.08 -11.09
N GLY A 72 -1.50 -12.26 -12.31
CA GLY A 72 -0.90 -13.52 -12.70
C GLY A 72 0.56 -13.64 -12.33
N ASP A 73 1.19 -12.54 -11.96
CA ASP A 73 2.60 -12.54 -11.57
C ASP A 73 2.80 -11.46 -10.51
N PRO A 74 2.40 -11.74 -9.27
CA PRO A 74 2.37 -10.71 -8.25
C PRO A 74 3.70 -10.04 -7.99
N LEU A 75 4.80 -10.80 -7.99
CA LEU A 75 6.09 -10.18 -7.70
C LEU A 75 6.50 -9.22 -8.79
N ASN A 76 6.29 -9.59 -10.04
CA ASN A 76 6.64 -8.72 -11.14
C ASN A 76 5.77 -7.48 -11.13
N ASP A 77 4.47 -7.64 -10.85
CA ASP A 77 3.56 -6.51 -10.82
C ASP A 77 3.86 -5.59 -9.64
N ILE A 78 4.27 -6.14 -8.51
CA ILE A 78 4.66 -5.31 -7.37
C ILE A 78 5.91 -4.50 -7.71
N ASN A 79 6.86 -5.09 -8.41
CA ASN A 79 8.04 -4.33 -8.82
C ASN A 79 7.66 -3.20 -9.76
N ALA A 80 6.71 -3.43 -10.65
CA ALA A 80 6.23 -2.37 -11.55
C ALA A 80 5.53 -1.26 -10.74
N LEU A 81 4.79 -1.64 -9.71
CA LEU A 81 4.15 -0.65 -8.86
C LEU A 81 5.19 0.20 -8.15
N ALA A 82 6.26 -0.43 -7.67
CA ALA A 82 7.29 0.31 -6.96
C ALA A 82 7.92 1.37 -7.83
N GLU A 83 7.98 1.13 -9.13
CA GLU A 83 8.58 2.10 -10.02
C GLU A 83 7.73 3.35 -10.20
N VAL A 84 6.43 3.27 -9.97
CA VAL A 84 5.57 4.44 -10.13
C VAL A 84 5.23 5.11 -8.80
N CYS A 85 5.61 4.52 -7.68
CA CYS A 85 5.35 5.13 -6.37
C CYS A 85 6.49 6.04 -5.97
N GLU A 86 6.15 7.11 -5.28
CA GLU A 86 7.18 7.96 -4.71
C GLU A 86 7.90 7.24 -3.58
N PRO A 87 9.14 7.57 -3.34
CA PRO A 87 9.87 6.97 -2.22
C PRO A 87 9.16 7.24 -0.90
N GLY A 88 9.15 6.26 -0.04
CA GLY A 88 8.53 6.39 1.25
C GLY A 88 7.09 5.95 1.33
N THR A 89 6.46 5.64 0.19
CA THR A 89 5.11 5.09 0.23
C THR A 89 5.14 3.73 0.90
N VAL A 90 4.25 3.51 1.87
CA VAL A 90 4.15 2.24 2.55
C VAL A 90 3.07 1.42 1.85
N VAL A 91 3.43 0.24 1.37
CA VAL A 91 2.51 -0.57 0.57
C VAL A 91 2.07 -1.81 1.35
N ILE A 92 0.76 -2.03 1.42
CA ILE A 92 0.19 -3.24 2.01
C ILE A 92 -0.49 -4.00 0.89
N ALA A 93 -0.17 -5.28 0.75
CA ALA A 93 -0.79 -6.10 -0.27
C ALA A 93 -1.87 -6.99 0.36
N ILE A 94 -2.91 -7.29 -0.39
CA ILE A 94 -3.91 -8.26 0.05
C ILE A 94 -4.10 -9.28 -1.06
N GLY A 95 -4.51 -10.48 -0.71
CA GLY A 95 -4.70 -11.50 -1.71
C GLY A 95 -5.29 -12.77 -1.16
N GLN A 96 -5.30 -13.81 -1.97
CA GLN A 96 -5.93 -15.07 -1.62
C GLN A 96 -4.93 -16.22 -1.50
N VAL A 97 -3.70 -16.03 -1.92
CA VAL A 97 -2.73 -17.11 -1.93
C VAL A 97 -2.02 -17.20 -0.60
N ASN A 98 -2.25 -18.30 0.11
CA ASN A 98 -1.63 -18.50 1.41
C ASN A 98 -0.37 -19.33 1.21
N ASP A 99 0.72 -18.65 0.92
CA ASP A 99 1.99 -19.30 0.57
C ASP A 99 3.11 -18.56 1.28
N VAL A 100 3.85 -19.25 2.10
CA VAL A 100 4.93 -18.64 2.88
C VAL A 100 6.01 -18.06 1.98
N ARG A 101 6.32 -18.72 0.87
CA ARG A 101 7.33 -18.20 -0.02
C ARG A 101 6.89 -16.88 -0.64
N LEU A 102 5.64 -16.82 -1.10
CA LEU A 102 5.12 -15.59 -1.66
C LEU A 102 5.15 -14.47 -0.62
N TYR A 103 4.73 -14.79 0.59
CA TYR A 103 4.72 -13.81 1.67
C TYR A 103 6.13 -13.25 1.91
N ARG A 104 7.11 -14.13 2.01
CA ARG A 104 8.47 -13.71 2.23
C ARG A 104 9.01 -12.90 1.07
N ASP A 105 8.70 -13.31 -0.16
CA ASP A 105 9.19 -12.60 -1.34
C ASP A 105 8.58 -11.22 -1.43
N LEU A 106 7.31 -11.09 -1.07
CA LEU A 106 6.66 -9.78 -1.08
C LEU A 106 7.31 -8.84 -0.05
N LEU A 107 7.55 -9.36 1.16
CA LEU A 107 8.19 -8.52 2.16
C LEU A 107 9.61 -8.15 1.75
N ALA A 108 10.31 -9.08 1.11
CA ALA A 108 11.66 -8.78 0.63
C ALA A 108 11.65 -7.74 -0.48
N SER A 109 10.53 -7.60 -1.18
CA SER A 109 10.40 -6.57 -2.21
C SER A 109 10.07 -5.20 -1.64
N GLY A 110 9.88 -5.10 -0.34
CA GLY A 110 9.58 -3.82 0.29
C GLY A 110 8.13 -3.61 0.69
N ILE A 111 7.30 -4.63 0.52
CA ILE A 111 5.91 -4.55 0.95
C ILE A 111 5.86 -4.59 2.47
N HIS A 112 5.05 -3.74 3.07
CA HIS A 112 4.97 -3.66 4.52
C HIS A 112 4.27 -4.88 5.10
N ASP A 113 3.22 -5.37 4.45
CA ASP A 113 2.45 -6.49 4.97
C ASP A 113 1.66 -7.13 3.85
N TYR A 114 1.28 -8.38 4.02
CA TYR A 114 0.44 -9.10 3.05
C TYR A 114 -0.68 -9.75 3.84
N LEU A 115 -1.90 -9.33 3.60
CA LEU A 115 -3.07 -9.79 4.34
C LEU A 115 -3.90 -10.73 3.48
N LEU A 116 -4.34 -11.83 4.07
CA LEU A 116 -5.09 -12.82 3.32
C LEU A 116 -6.59 -12.60 3.47
N LYS A 117 -7.31 -12.74 2.38
CA LYS A 117 -8.76 -12.72 2.41
C LYS A 117 -9.27 -14.03 2.99
N PRO A 118 -10.38 -14.02 3.66
CA PRO A 118 -11.30 -12.90 3.87
C PRO A 118 -10.75 -11.93 4.91
N LEU A 119 -10.92 -10.66 4.65
CA LEU A 119 -10.39 -9.63 5.53
C LEU A 119 -11.30 -9.43 6.71
N SER A 120 -10.73 -9.01 7.82
CA SER A 120 -11.52 -8.60 8.98
C SER A 120 -11.15 -7.18 9.35
N ALA A 121 -12.06 -6.49 9.99
CA ALA A 121 -11.82 -5.12 10.41
C ALA A 121 -10.62 -5.03 11.36
N GLY A 122 -10.49 -6.01 12.27
CA GLY A 122 -9.37 -6.00 13.20
C GLY A 122 -8.03 -6.14 12.51
N MET A 123 -7.95 -7.07 11.56
CA MET A 123 -6.72 -7.27 10.81
C MET A 123 -6.35 -6.02 10.04
N LEU A 124 -7.33 -5.38 9.40
CA LEU A 124 -7.08 -4.16 8.64
C LEU A 124 -6.65 -3.03 9.55
N ARG A 125 -7.35 -2.87 10.68
CA ARG A 125 -7.04 -1.80 11.61
C ARG A 125 -5.62 -1.94 12.12
N ASP A 126 -5.21 -3.16 12.49
CA ASP A 126 -3.88 -3.39 13.02
C ASP A 126 -2.81 -3.11 11.98
N SER A 127 -2.99 -3.60 10.76
CA SER A 127 -1.99 -3.41 9.73
C SER A 127 -1.88 -1.95 9.34
N LEU A 128 -3.02 -1.25 9.24
CA LEU A 128 -3.00 0.16 8.86
C LEU A 128 -2.40 1.02 9.97
N ASN A 129 -2.65 0.69 11.23
CA ASN A 129 -2.03 1.41 12.33
C ASN A 129 -0.52 1.20 12.34
N GLN A 130 -0.06 -0.01 12.05
CA GLN A 130 1.37 -0.26 11.98
C GLN A 130 1.98 0.49 10.80
N ALA A 131 1.26 0.54 9.67
CA ALA A 131 1.76 1.26 8.51
C ALA A 131 1.89 2.76 8.80
N GLN A 132 0.93 3.32 9.56
CA GLN A 132 1.04 4.71 9.95
C GLN A 132 2.27 4.94 10.81
N ALA A 133 2.54 4.04 11.75
CA ALA A 133 3.70 4.18 12.61
C ALA A 133 4.99 4.11 11.80
N VAL A 134 5.05 3.23 10.81
CA VAL A 134 6.23 3.13 9.96
C VAL A 134 6.39 4.40 9.13
N PHE A 135 5.31 4.89 8.56
CA PHE A 135 5.38 6.09 7.72
C PHE A 135 5.81 7.30 8.53
N MET A 136 5.32 7.39 9.77
CA MET A 136 5.62 8.53 10.62
C MET A 136 6.94 8.40 11.34
N ALA A 137 7.59 7.23 11.26
CA ALA A 137 8.84 7.04 12.00
C ALA A 137 9.92 7.96 11.46
N PRO A 138 10.78 8.43 12.33
CA PRO A 138 11.87 9.26 11.85
C PRO A 138 12.74 8.48 10.86
N ARG A 139 13.27 9.18 9.88
CA ARG A 139 14.11 8.55 8.96
C ARG A 139 15.47 9.09 9.02
N GLY A 140 16.31 8.63 8.26
CA GLY A 140 17.60 9.21 8.23
C GLY A 140 18.53 8.63 9.18
N GLY A 141 19.33 9.43 9.74
CA GLY A 141 20.40 8.91 10.51
C GLY A 141 20.05 8.03 11.63
N GLU A 142 18.92 8.27 12.19
CA GLU A 142 18.69 7.54 13.38
C GLU A 142 18.59 6.11 13.10
N GLU A 143 18.14 5.72 11.97
CA GLU A 143 18.06 4.40 11.80
C GLU A 143 19.31 3.75 11.70
N GLU A 144 20.23 4.26 11.07
CA GLU A 144 21.39 3.57 10.98
C GLU A 144 22.10 3.55 12.17
N ILE A 145 21.96 4.49 12.98
CA ILE A 145 22.59 4.39 14.18
C ILE A 145 22.11 3.30 14.93
N GLY A 146 20.92 3.28 15.08
CA GLY A 146 20.40 2.38 15.98
C GLY A 146 20.62 1.06 15.63
N ARG A 147 20.47 0.80 14.57
CA ARG A 147 20.43 -0.38 14.36
C ARG A 147 21.51 -0.97 14.11
N ALA A 148 22.18 -0.26 13.62
CA ALA A 148 23.26 -0.91 13.34
C ALA A 148 23.70 -1.68 14.39
N HIS A 149 23.55 -1.56 15.15
CA HIS A 149 24.06 -2.29 15.95
C HIS A 149 23.45 -3.08 16.60
N VAL A 150 23.00 -2.90 16.28
CA VAL A 150 22.62 -3.62 17.02
C VAL A 150 22.59 -4.32 17.13
#